data_46793fff6c88de4b54ed5ff5ce3b582f
#
_entry.id   46793fff6c88de4b54ed5ff5ce3b582f
#
_cell.length_a   1.000
_cell.length_b   1.000
_cell.length_c   1.000
_cell.angle_alpha   90.00
_cell.angle_beta   90.00
_cell.angle_gamma   90.00
#
_symmetry.space_group_name_H-M   'P 1'
#
loop_
_entity.id
_entity.type
_entity.pdbx_description
1 polymer ?
#
loop_
_entity_poly.entity_id
_entity_poly.type
_entity_poly.pdbx_seq_one_letter_code
_entity_poly.pdbx_strand_id
1 'polypeptide(L)'
;MTKTKLRFDISAVLLPAAMSKRSLVLVIVVAPFEKRGELDQGIARFAWYSLILVAKGYAIALLLGAPLGFILGWSKLFAKSFDPIIQVLRPVSPLAWLPLGLVLFEKSHPAALFTIAICAMWPTVLNTALGVRSIPQDYLNVAKVLQLSPAKTFFKVLLPAALPYMFTGFRLSLGIAWLVIVAVEMLTGTPGIGGFLWQEYNSLIYEHIILCILTIGIVGFILDRMMSAVEHRLKAV
;
A
#
# COMPACT_ATOMS: atom_id res chain seq x y z
N MET A 1 12.27 -36.67 37.19
CA MET A 1 12.23 -35.36 36.50
C MET A 1 12.46 -35.65 35.00
N THR A 2 11.42 -35.85 34.25
CA THR A 2 11.45 -36.23 32.83
C THR A 2 11.23 -34.98 32.00
N LYS A 3 12.27 -34.53 31.28
CA LYS A 3 12.20 -33.43 30.30
C LYS A 3 11.44 -33.91 29.06
N THR A 4 10.15 -33.66 28.98
CA THR A 4 9.38 -33.83 27.75
C THR A 4 9.74 -32.67 26.80
N LYS A 5 10.64 -32.93 25.84
CA LYS A 5 10.86 -32.05 24.70
C LYS A 5 9.57 -32.06 23.86
N LEU A 6 8.77 -31.01 23.96
CA LEU A 6 7.76 -30.67 22.96
C LEU A 6 8.49 -30.36 21.65
N ARG A 7 8.64 -31.38 20.83
CA ARG A 7 9.03 -31.23 19.43
C ARG A 7 7.76 -30.73 18.71
N PHE A 8 7.73 -29.45 18.44
CA PHE A 8 6.72 -28.88 17.55
C PHE A 8 6.99 -29.46 16.16
N ASP A 9 6.20 -30.46 15.80
CA ASP A 9 6.28 -31.11 14.48
C ASP A 9 5.53 -30.22 13.47
N ILE A 10 6.29 -29.31 12.84
CA ILE A 10 5.77 -28.38 11.82
C ILE A 10 5.14 -29.15 10.63
N SER A 11 5.54 -30.43 10.41
CA SER A 11 4.98 -31.26 9.36
C SER A 11 3.53 -31.70 9.65
N ALA A 12 3.15 -31.81 10.92
CA ALA A 12 1.78 -32.18 11.32
C ALA A 12 0.77 -31.02 11.21
N VAL A 13 1.27 -29.77 11.21
CA VAL A 13 0.46 -28.55 11.06
C VAL A 13 0.29 -28.15 9.59
N LEU A 14 1.22 -28.56 8.71
CA LEU A 14 1.26 -28.10 7.31
C LEU A 14 0.56 -29.01 6.29
N LEU A 15 0.12 -30.23 6.68
CA LEU A 15 -0.57 -31.14 5.76
C LEU A 15 -1.65 -31.93 6.51
N PRO A 16 -2.94 -31.66 6.31
CA PRO A 16 -3.95 -32.65 6.55
C PRO A 16 -3.61 -33.87 5.66
N ALA A 17 -3.44 -35.03 6.28
CA ALA A 17 -2.88 -36.25 5.69
C ALA A 17 -3.67 -36.86 4.50
N ALA A 18 -4.53 -36.09 3.82
CA ALA A 18 -5.41 -36.57 2.75
C ALA A 18 -5.41 -35.70 1.47
N MET A 19 -4.66 -34.57 1.40
CA MET A 19 -4.65 -33.80 0.15
C MET A 19 -3.56 -34.27 -0.81
N SER A 20 -3.98 -34.94 -1.88
CA SER A 20 -3.14 -35.22 -3.04
C SER A 20 -2.63 -33.90 -3.63
N LYS A 21 -1.38 -33.87 -4.14
CA LYS A 21 -0.79 -32.69 -4.85
C LYS A 21 -1.75 -32.17 -5.96
N ARG A 22 -2.58 -33.03 -6.55
CA ARG A 22 -3.61 -32.65 -7.52
C ARG A 22 -4.75 -31.83 -6.90
N SER A 23 -5.16 -32.16 -5.66
CA SER A 23 -6.21 -31.42 -4.95
C SER A 23 -5.72 -30.01 -4.57
N LEU A 24 -4.46 -29.86 -4.18
CA LEU A 24 -3.88 -28.55 -3.85
C LEU A 24 -3.80 -27.64 -5.07
N VAL A 25 -3.38 -28.16 -6.23
CA VAL A 25 -3.35 -27.43 -7.50
C VAL A 25 -4.77 -27.07 -7.95
N LEU A 26 -5.73 -27.98 -7.79
CA LEU A 26 -7.12 -27.73 -8.16
C LEU A 26 -7.75 -26.67 -7.27
N VAL A 27 -7.47 -26.66 -5.97
CA VAL A 27 -7.90 -25.62 -5.03
C VAL A 27 -7.27 -24.28 -5.38
N ILE A 28 -5.98 -24.22 -5.71
CA ILE A 28 -5.30 -22.97 -6.08
C ILE A 28 -5.83 -22.40 -7.40
N VAL A 29 -6.19 -23.25 -8.37
CA VAL A 29 -6.61 -22.80 -9.71
C VAL A 29 -8.12 -22.59 -9.81
N VAL A 30 -8.94 -23.42 -9.17
CA VAL A 30 -10.41 -23.42 -9.31
C VAL A 30 -11.11 -22.62 -8.21
N ALA A 31 -10.61 -22.67 -6.97
CA ALA A 31 -11.22 -21.97 -5.84
C ALA A 31 -11.36 -20.44 -6.00
N PRO A 32 -10.48 -19.73 -6.76
CA PRO A 32 -10.68 -18.30 -7.02
C PRO A 32 -11.99 -17.98 -7.76
N PHE A 33 -12.56 -18.94 -8.48
CA PHE A 33 -13.71 -18.75 -9.36
C PHE A 33 -14.98 -19.46 -8.86
N GLU A 34 -14.89 -20.32 -7.87
CA GLU A 34 -16.01 -21.12 -7.39
C GLU A 34 -16.80 -20.38 -6.30
N LYS A 35 -18.06 -20.10 -6.58
CA LYS A 35 -19.03 -19.60 -5.59
C LYS A 35 -19.49 -20.75 -4.71
N ARG A 36 -19.10 -20.78 -3.45
CA ARG A 36 -19.48 -21.81 -2.48
C ARG A 36 -20.71 -21.44 -1.63
N GLY A 37 -21.32 -20.29 -1.89
CA GLY A 37 -22.51 -19.81 -1.18
C GLY A 37 -22.81 -18.34 -1.50
N GLU A 38 -23.90 -17.80 -0.94
CA GLU A 38 -24.24 -16.37 -1.13
C GLU A 38 -23.22 -15.41 -0.53
N LEU A 39 -22.45 -15.85 0.47
CA LEU A 39 -21.41 -15.07 1.14
C LEU A 39 -20.00 -15.35 0.56
N ASP A 40 -19.78 -16.47 -0.11
CA ASP A 40 -18.50 -16.83 -0.74
C ASP A 40 -18.54 -16.51 -2.23
N GLN A 41 -18.13 -15.29 -2.56
CA GLN A 41 -18.15 -14.78 -3.94
C GLN A 41 -16.88 -15.14 -4.74
N GLY A 42 -16.00 -15.96 -4.17
CA GLY A 42 -14.69 -16.31 -4.75
C GLY A 42 -13.59 -15.31 -4.42
N ILE A 43 -12.38 -15.80 -4.18
CA ILE A 43 -11.20 -14.98 -3.76
C ILE A 43 -10.87 -13.89 -4.77
N ALA A 44 -11.05 -14.16 -6.06
CA ALA A 44 -10.79 -13.16 -7.11
C ALA A 44 -11.69 -11.91 -6.96
N ARG A 45 -12.93 -12.08 -6.53
CA ARG A 45 -13.85 -10.98 -6.31
C ARG A 45 -13.52 -10.20 -5.05
N PHE A 46 -13.12 -10.86 -3.99
CA PHE A 46 -12.61 -10.21 -2.78
C PHE A 46 -11.34 -9.40 -3.07
N ALA A 47 -10.39 -9.98 -3.82
CA ALA A 47 -9.20 -9.26 -4.26
C ALA A 47 -9.55 -8.02 -5.11
N TRP A 48 -10.58 -8.10 -5.96
CA TRP A 48 -11.07 -6.98 -6.75
C TRP A 48 -11.65 -5.86 -5.88
N TYR A 49 -12.43 -6.19 -4.85
CA TYR A 49 -12.93 -5.18 -3.90
C TYR A 49 -11.79 -4.48 -3.16
N SER A 50 -10.80 -5.24 -2.66
CA SER A 50 -9.61 -4.69 -2.02
C SER A 50 -8.84 -3.77 -2.97
N LEU A 51 -8.66 -4.16 -4.25
CA LEU A 51 -7.98 -3.35 -5.26
C LEU A 51 -8.68 -2.02 -5.52
N ILE A 52 -10.02 -2.01 -5.61
CA ILE A 52 -10.79 -0.76 -5.78
C ILE A 52 -10.59 0.16 -4.58
N LEU A 53 -10.61 -0.39 -3.37
CA LEU A 53 -10.46 0.40 -2.15
C LEU A 53 -9.03 0.95 -2.01
N VAL A 54 -8.02 0.12 -2.32
CA VAL A 54 -6.62 0.56 -2.42
C VAL A 54 -6.46 1.66 -3.45
N ALA A 55 -7.00 1.48 -4.67
CA ALA A 55 -6.87 2.48 -5.73
C ALA A 55 -7.44 3.85 -5.30
N LYS A 56 -8.60 3.86 -4.64
CA LYS A 56 -9.21 5.10 -4.12
C LYS A 56 -8.36 5.74 -3.01
N GLY A 57 -7.98 4.97 -1.98
CA GLY A 57 -7.17 5.47 -0.86
C GLY A 57 -5.77 5.92 -1.32
N TYR A 58 -5.15 5.17 -2.23
CA TYR A 58 -3.88 5.52 -2.85
C TYR A 58 -3.98 6.79 -3.70
N ALA A 59 -5.03 6.96 -4.50
CA ALA A 59 -5.25 8.19 -5.26
C ALA A 59 -5.33 9.42 -4.33
N ILE A 60 -6.06 9.32 -3.21
CA ILE A 60 -6.10 10.38 -2.19
C ILE A 60 -4.70 10.64 -1.61
N ALA A 61 -3.95 9.57 -1.29
CA ALA A 61 -2.58 9.69 -0.78
C ALA A 61 -1.66 10.44 -1.75
N LEU A 62 -1.76 10.17 -3.06
CA LEU A 62 -0.97 10.86 -4.09
C LEU A 62 -1.41 12.32 -4.26
N LEU A 63 -2.73 12.57 -4.31
CA LEU A 63 -3.28 13.91 -4.50
C LEU A 63 -2.91 14.86 -3.36
N LEU A 64 -2.82 14.35 -2.13
CA LEU A 64 -2.41 15.14 -0.97
C LEU A 64 -0.88 15.12 -0.78
N GLY A 65 -0.26 13.96 -0.95
CA GLY A 65 1.15 13.75 -0.67
C GLY A 65 2.09 14.45 -1.64
N ALA A 66 1.80 14.44 -2.94
CA ALA A 66 2.67 15.08 -3.93
C ALA A 66 2.73 16.60 -3.76
N PRO A 67 1.61 17.36 -3.65
CA PRO A 67 1.65 18.80 -3.39
C PRO A 67 2.35 19.15 -2.07
N LEU A 68 2.05 18.41 -0.98
CA LEU A 68 2.73 18.60 0.30
C LEU A 68 4.24 18.36 0.18
N GLY A 69 4.64 17.32 -0.54
CA GLY A 69 6.05 17.04 -0.81
C GLY A 69 6.74 18.16 -1.60
N PHE A 70 6.07 18.74 -2.60
CA PHE A 70 6.59 19.91 -3.32
C PHE A 70 6.77 21.13 -2.40
N ILE A 71 5.78 21.43 -1.56
CA ILE A 71 5.85 22.56 -0.60
C ILE A 71 7.02 22.35 0.37
N LEU A 72 7.17 21.15 0.93
CA LEU A 72 8.24 20.79 1.84
C LEU A 72 9.63 20.76 1.17
N GLY A 73 9.67 20.39 -0.11
CA GLY A 73 10.90 20.40 -0.90
C GLY A 73 11.37 21.82 -1.24
N TRP A 74 10.43 22.68 -1.60
CA TRP A 74 10.71 24.05 -2.06
C TRP A 74 11.06 25.01 -0.91
N SER A 75 10.33 24.98 0.20
CA SER A 75 10.46 25.93 1.30
C SER A 75 11.20 25.32 2.48
N LYS A 76 12.41 25.86 2.77
CA LYS A 76 13.20 25.48 3.96
C LYS A 76 12.47 25.79 5.27
N LEU A 77 11.67 26.85 5.28
CA LEU A 77 10.90 27.24 6.47
C LEU A 77 9.80 26.22 6.75
N PHE A 78 8.99 25.87 5.73
CA PHE A 78 7.97 24.83 5.85
C PHE A 78 8.59 23.49 6.26
N ALA A 79 9.71 23.11 5.65
CA ALA A 79 10.41 21.90 5.99
C ALA A 79 10.76 21.85 7.48
N LYS A 80 11.45 22.88 8.00
CA LYS A 80 11.85 22.95 9.42
C LYS A 80 10.66 22.89 10.37
N SER A 81 9.54 23.52 10.01
CA SER A 81 8.33 23.55 10.85
C SER A 81 7.59 22.22 10.85
N PHE A 82 7.53 21.51 9.72
CA PHE A 82 6.77 20.26 9.58
C PHE A 82 7.62 19.00 9.83
N ASP A 83 8.95 19.07 9.70
CA ASP A 83 9.83 17.93 9.95
C ASP A 83 9.57 17.22 11.30
N PRO A 84 9.43 17.93 12.45
CA PRO A 84 9.16 17.26 13.72
C PRO A 84 7.80 16.54 13.73
N ILE A 85 6.77 17.13 13.11
CA ILE A 85 5.44 16.54 13.00
C ILE A 85 5.50 15.27 12.14
N ILE A 86 6.17 15.33 11.00
CA ILE A 86 6.34 14.18 10.11
C ILE A 86 7.11 13.06 10.80
N GLN A 87 8.18 13.36 11.54
CA GLN A 87 8.96 12.37 12.26
C GLN A 87 8.16 11.65 13.34
N VAL A 88 7.20 12.31 13.98
CA VAL A 88 6.32 11.71 14.98
C VAL A 88 5.19 10.91 14.34
N LEU A 89 4.56 11.43 13.27
CA LEU A 89 3.38 10.80 12.67
C LEU A 89 3.73 9.63 11.74
N ARG A 90 4.89 9.67 11.08
CA ARG A 90 5.32 8.64 10.13
C ARG A 90 5.42 7.22 10.74
N PRO A 91 6.02 7.00 11.93
CA PRO A 91 6.15 5.67 12.52
C PRO A 91 4.86 5.16 13.17
N VAL A 92 3.78 5.96 13.20
CA VAL A 92 2.50 5.53 13.76
C VAL A 92 1.93 4.37 12.95
N SER A 93 1.63 3.27 13.66
CA SER A 93 1.08 2.07 13.03
C SER A 93 -0.24 2.35 12.32
N PRO A 94 -0.48 1.77 11.13
CA PRO A 94 -1.78 1.81 10.45
C PRO A 94 -2.94 1.38 11.35
N LEU A 95 -2.70 0.41 12.22
CA LEU A 95 -3.69 -0.09 13.18
C LEU A 95 -4.12 0.95 14.21
N ALA A 96 -3.27 1.94 14.51
CA ALA A 96 -3.62 3.04 15.42
C ALA A 96 -4.46 4.12 14.73
N TRP A 97 -4.32 4.29 13.41
CA TRP A 97 -5.12 5.25 12.64
C TRP A 97 -6.54 4.78 12.40
N LEU A 98 -6.78 3.47 12.33
CA LEU A 98 -8.09 2.91 12.02
C LEU A 98 -9.16 3.26 13.07
N PRO A 99 -8.95 3.10 14.39
CA PRO A 99 -9.93 3.51 15.40
C PRO A 99 -10.28 5.00 15.31
N LEU A 100 -9.28 5.86 15.05
CA LEU A 100 -9.52 7.28 14.83
C LEU A 100 -10.40 7.52 13.62
N GLY A 101 -10.13 6.82 12.51
CA GLY A 101 -10.97 6.88 11.31
C GLY A 101 -12.40 6.44 11.57
N LEU A 102 -12.61 5.37 12.36
CA LEU A 102 -13.94 4.89 12.72
C LEU A 102 -14.73 5.91 13.57
N VAL A 103 -14.05 6.57 14.51
CA VAL A 103 -14.66 7.63 15.33
C VAL A 103 -15.04 8.85 14.48
N LEU A 104 -14.16 9.25 13.53
CA LEU A 104 -14.39 10.43 12.70
C LEU A 104 -15.49 10.23 11.65
N PHE A 105 -15.58 9.05 11.07
CA PHE A 105 -16.47 8.81 9.92
C PHE A 105 -17.68 7.92 10.24
N GLU A 106 -17.70 7.27 11.40
CA GLU A 106 -18.79 6.38 11.86
C GLU A 106 -19.10 5.21 10.90
N LYS A 107 -18.36 5.07 9.82
CA LYS A 107 -18.55 4.06 8.77
C LYS A 107 -17.20 3.42 8.40
N SER A 108 -17.19 2.09 8.24
CA SER A 108 -15.97 1.31 7.94
C SER A 108 -15.32 1.72 6.61
N HIS A 109 -16.11 1.97 5.56
CA HIS A 109 -15.56 2.30 4.25
C HIS A 109 -14.79 3.64 4.20
N PRO A 110 -15.31 4.79 4.67
CA PRO A 110 -14.53 6.03 4.77
C PRO A 110 -13.35 5.93 5.74
N ALA A 111 -13.50 5.21 6.87
CA ALA A 111 -12.41 4.97 7.81
C ALA A 111 -11.26 4.20 7.17
N ALA A 112 -11.58 3.19 6.35
CA ALA A 112 -10.59 2.44 5.58
C ALA A 112 -9.85 3.35 4.58
N LEU A 113 -10.57 4.18 3.81
CA LEU A 113 -9.97 5.14 2.87
C LEU A 113 -9.05 6.14 3.58
N PHE A 114 -9.48 6.68 4.72
CA PHE A 114 -8.67 7.57 5.54
C PHE A 114 -7.37 6.88 6.01
N THR A 115 -7.49 5.67 6.54
CA THR A 115 -6.33 4.91 7.05
C THR A 115 -5.33 4.60 5.95
N ILE A 116 -5.80 4.15 4.78
CA ILE A 116 -4.94 3.92 3.62
C ILE A 116 -4.27 5.22 3.18
N ALA A 117 -5.05 6.30 3.04
CA ALA A 117 -4.55 7.57 2.56
C ALA A 117 -3.46 8.16 3.46
N ILE A 118 -3.69 8.20 4.78
CA ILE A 118 -2.73 8.77 5.73
C ILE A 118 -1.45 7.94 5.82
N CYS A 119 -1.53 6.61 5.77
CA CYS A 119 -0.36 5.75 5.83
C CYS A 119 0.45 5.76 4.53
N ALA A 120 -0.22 5.72 3.38
CA ALA A 120 0.42 5.71 2.08
C ALA A 120 0.93 7.10 1.63
N MET A 121 0.49 8.17 2.24
CA MET A 121 0.90 9.54 1.89
C MET A 121 2.38 9.81 2.20
N TRP A 122 2.92 9.28 3.30
CA TRP A 122 4.26 9.64 3.78
C TRP A 122 5.39 9.33 2.81
N PRO A 123 5.49 8.16 2.17
CA PRO A 123 6.52 7.91 1.17
C PRO A 123 6.44 8.87 -0.01
N THR A 124 5.22 9.21 -0.45
CA THR A 124 5.00 10.19 -1.52
C THR A 124 5.51 11.56 -1.11
N VAL A 125 5.14 12.06 0.07
CA VAL A 125 5.60 13.35 0.61
C VAL A 125 7.12 13.43 0.66
N LEU A 126 7.74 12.43 1.30
CA LEU A 126 9.19 12.45 1.54
C LEU A 126 10.01 12.33 0.27
N ASN A 127 9.63 11.41 -0.64
CA ASN A 127 10.35 11.24 -1.89
C ASN A 127 10.14 12.43 -2.84
N THR A 128 8.95 13.02 -2.88
CA THR A 128 8.72 14.26 -3.64
C THR A 128 9.56 15.42 -3.10
N ALA A 129 9.57 15.61 -1.77
CA ALA A 129 10.39 16.64 -1.14
C ALA A 129 11.90 16.42 -1.39
N LEU A 130 12.37 15.17 -1.32
CA LEU A 130 13.74 14.80 -1.64
C LEU A 130 14.05 15.12 -3.10
N GLY A 131 13.16 14.77 -4.04
CA GLY A 131 13.32 15.05 -5.45
C GLY A 131 13.47 16.54 -5.75
N VAL A 132 12.65 17.39 -5.11
CA VAL A 132 12.74 18.84 -5.25
C VAL A 132 14.04 19.38 -4.67
N ARG A 133 14.49 18.87 -3.52
CA ARG A 133 15.75 19.31 -2.87
C ARG A 133 16.99 18.83 -3.60
N SER A 134 16.94 17.78 -4.36
CA SER A 134 18.06 17.21 -5.12
C SER A 134 18.36 17.95 -6.42
N ILE A 135 17.51 18.93 -6.81
CA ILE A 135 17.71 19.72 -8.04
C ILE A 135 18.94 20.62 -7.88
N PRO A 136 19.95 20.52 -8.77
CA PRO A 136 21.11 21.40 -8.75
C PRO A 136 20.71 22.87 -8.88
N GLN A 137 21.38 23.76 -8.12
CA GLN A 137 21.12 25.19 -8.14
C GLN A 137 21.30 25.81 -9.53
N ASP A 138 22.16 25.23 -10.35
CA ASP A 138 22.42 25.72 -11.72
C ASP A 138 21.17 25.74 -12.57
N TYR A 139 20.31 24.69 -12.47
CA TYR A 139 19.02 24.69 -13.19
C TYR A 139 18.10 25.81 -12.73
N LEU A 140 18.09 26.12 -11.45
CA LEU A 140 17.29 27.21 -10.90
C LEU A 140 17.88 28.61 -11.29
N ASN A 141 19.20 28.71 -11.37
CA ASN A 141 19.88 29.91 -11.82
C ASN A 141 19.61 30.17 -13.31
N VAL A 142 19.69 29.13 -14.15
CA VAL A 142 19.33 29.22 -15.58
C VAL A 142 17.87 29.66 -15.74
N ALA A 143 16.95 29.09 -14.96
CA ALA A 143 15.54 29.49 -15.00
C ALA A 143 15.36 30.99 -14.65
N LYS A 144 16.15 31.52 -13.70
CA LYS A 144 16.15 32.97 -13.33
C LYS A 144 16.73 33.84 -14.45
N VAL A 145 17.85 33.42 -15.06
CA VAL A 145 18.48 34.17 -16.18
C VAL A 145 17.51 34.22 -17.38
N LEU A 146 16.79 33.13 -17.64
CA LEU A 146 15.78 33.10 -18.70
C LEU A 146 14.46 33.78 -18.30
N GLN A 147 14.39 34.40 -17.10
CA GLN A 147 13.21 35.10 -16.57
C GLN A 147 11.93 34.25 -16.68
N LEU A 148 12.03 32.93 -16.40
CA LEU A 148 10.88 32.05 -16.44
C LEU A 148 9.90 32.45 -15.32
N SER A 149 8.60 32.49 -15.67
CA SER A 149 7.56 32.67 -14.65
C SER A 149 7.54 31.50 -13.66
N PRO A 150 7.07 31.68 -12.41
CA PRO A 150 7.02 30.60 -11.41
C PRO A 150 6.32 29.32 -11.91
N ALA A 151 5.22 29.46 -12.65
CA ALA A 151 4.53 28.34 -13.25
C ALA A 151 5.39 27.61 -14.30
N LYS A 152 6.10 28.35 -15.17
CA LYS A 152 7.00 27.75 -16.16
C LYS A 152 8.18 27.06 -15.49
N THR A 153 8.74 27.64 -14.44
CA THR A 153 9.81 27.03 -13.64
C THR A 153 9.32 25.73 -13.00
N PHE A 154 8.11 25.72 -12.45
CA PHE A 154 7.53 24.53 -11.86
C PHE A 154 7.35 23.40 -12.91
N PHE A 155 6.63 23.66 -14.00
CA PHE A 155 6.31 22.62 -14.98
C PHE A 155 7.48 22.20 -15.87
N LYS A 156 8.43 23.11 -16.18
CA LYS A 156 9.54 22.83 -17.10
C LYS A 156 10.84 22.40 -16.41
N VAL A 157 11.02 22.73 -15.14
CA VAL A 157 12.28 22.45 -14.41
C VAL A 157 12.03 21.56 -13.20
N LEU A 158 11.21 22.03 -12.26
CA LEU A 158 11.02 21.32 -10.98
C LEU A 158 10.33 19.98 -11.13
N LEU A 159 9.19 19.97 -11.79
CA LEU A 159 8.37 18.75 -11.95
C LEU A 159 9.13 17.66 -12.71
N PRO A 160 9.73 17.91 -13.89
CA PRO A 160 10.50 16.89 -14.61
C PRO A 160 11.70 16.37 -13.82
N ALA A 161 12.42 17.26 -13.14
CA ALA A 161 13.59 16.87 -12.34
C ALA A 161 13.21 16.05 -11.09
N ALA A 162 12.06 16.32 -10.48
CA ALA A 162 11.57 15.59 -9.32
C ALA A 162 10.88 14.27 -9.67
N LEU A 163 10.40 14.08 -10.91
CA LEU A 163 9.63 12.92 -11.35
C LEU A 163 10.26 11.57 -10.97
N PRO A 164 11.56 11.30 -11.21
CA PRO A 164 12.16 10.01 -10.86
C PRO A 164 12.02 9.67 -9.38
N TYR A 165 12.20 10.66 -8.50
CA TYR A 165 12.03 10.50 -7.05
C TYR A 165 10.57 10.32 -6.67
N MET A 166 9.66 11.09 -7.30
CA MET A 166 8.22 10.96 -7.08
C MET A 166 7.73 9.54 -7.40
N PHE A 167 8.17 8.96 -8.53
CA PHE A 167 7.78 7.60 -8.91
C PHE A 167 8.30 6.55 -7.94
N THR A 168 9.51 6.71 -7.41
CA THR A 168 10.00 5.88 -6.30
C THR A 168 9.09 6.02 -5.06
N GLY A 169 8.68 7.24 -4.72
CA GLY A 169 7.71 7.49 -3.65
C GLY A 169 6.36 6.85 -3.90
N PHE A 170 5.83 6.96 -5.11
CA PHE A 170 4.55 6.37 -5.52
C PHE A 170 4.57 4.84 -5.41
N ARG A 171 5.65 4.21 -5.85
CA ARG A 171 5.83 2.76 -5.73
C ARG A 171 5.82 2.28 -4.27
N LEU A 172 6.60 2.93 -3.41
CA LEU A 172 6.63 2.63 -1.98
C LEU A 172 5.26 2.86 -1.31
N SER A 173 4.59 3.94 -1.70
CA SER A 173 3.26 4.31 -1.25
C SER A 173 2.21 3.25 -1.60
N LEU A 174 2.24 2.74 -2.84
CA LEU A 174 1.34 1.68 -3.28
C LEU A 174 1.55 0.38 -2.49
N GLY A 175 2.81 0.01 -2.21
CA GLY A 175 3.13 -1.14 -1.38
C GLY A 175 2.56 -1.01 0.04
N ILE A 176 2.68 0.17 0.66
CA ILE A 176 2.09 0.44 1.98
C ILE A 176 0.56 0.42 1.90
N ALA A 177 -0.05 1.03 0.89
CA ALA A 177 -1.50 1.01 0.71
C ALA A 177 -2.05 -0.42 0.63
N TRP A 178 -1.36 -1.32 -0.09
CA TRP A 178 -1.71 -2.73 -0.19
C TRP A 178 -1.59 -3.48 1.14
N LEU A 179 -0.55 -3.25 1.92
CA LEU A 179 -0.40 -3.85 3.25
C LEU A 179 -1.46 -3.37 4.22
N VAL A 180 -1.75 -2.07 4.19
CA VAL A 180 -2.72 -1.42 5.10
C VAL A 180 -4.13 -1.92 4.86
N ILE A 181 -4.57 -2.08 3.58
CA ILE A 181 -5.93 -2.50 3.30
C ILE A 181 -6.23 -3.88 3.85
N VAL A 182 -5.31 -4.84 3.72
CA VAL A 182 -5.50 -6.20 4.26
C VAL A 182 -5.74 -6.15 5.77
N ALA A 183 -4.95 -5.37 6.52
CA ALA A 183 -5.10 -5.22 7.96
C ALA A 183 -6.42 -4.50 8.32
N VAL A 184 -6.81 -3.49 7.57
CA VAL A 184 -8.06 -2.73 7.78
C VAL A 184 -9.28 -3.62 7.54
N GLU A 185 -9.30 -4.39 6.46
CA GLU A 185 -10.39 -5.32 6.13
C GLU A 185 -10.54 -6.42 7.20
N MET A 186 -9.41 -6.94 7.72
CA MET A 186 -9.43 -7.92 8.82
C MET A 186 -10.10 -7.36 10.08
N LEU A 187 -9.82 -6.10 10.43
CA LEU A 187 -10.32 -5.49 11.67
C LEU A 187 -11.74 -4.96 11.54
N THR A 188 -12.13 -4.51 10.35
CA THR A 188 -13.47 -3.93 10.12
C THR A 188 -14.49 -4.95 9.65
N GLY A 189 -14.06 -6.15 9.26
CA GLY A 189 -14.93 -7.17 8.65
C GLY A 189 -15.55 -6.72 7.32
N THR A 190 -14.95 -5.72 6.64
CA THR A 190 -15.44 -5.28 5.33
C THR A 190 -15.16 -6.32 4.26
N PRO A 191 -16.01 -6.41 3.21
CA PRO A 191 -15.79 -7.33 2.10
C PRO A 191 -14.44 -7.02 1.42
N GLY A 192 -13.56 -8.04 1.36
CA GLY A 192 -12.25 -7.95 0.77
C GLY A 192 -11.40 -9.17 1.14
N ILE A 193 -10.19 -9.26 0.58
CA ILE A 193 -9.33 -10.43 0.79
C ILE A 193 -8.86 -10.56 2.25
N GLY A 194 -8.67 -9.42 2.96
CA GLY A 194 -8.33 -9.40 4.39
C GLY A 194 -9.51 -9.81 5.25
N GLY A 195 -10.72 -9.36 4.93
CA GLY A 195 -11.94 -9.77 5.63
C GLY A 195 -12.21 -11.26 5.48
N PHE A 196 -12.05 -11.81 4.26
CA PHE A 196 -12.17 -13.24 3.99
C PHE A 196 -11.10 -14.05 4.73
N LEU A 197 -9.84 -13.60 4.70
CA LEU A 197 -8.75 -14.22 5.47
C LEU A 197 -9.09 -14.32 6.97
N TRP A 198 -9.65 -13.27 7.55
CA TRP A 198 -10.03 -13.24 8.96
C TRP A 198 -11.19 -14.19 9.28
N GLN A 199 -12.18 -14.28 8.38
CA GLN A 199 -13.31 -15.20 8.50
C GLN A 199 -12.83 -16.65 8.46
N GLU A 200 -11.98 -17.04 7.51
CA GLU A 200 -11.42 -18.38 7.37
C GLU A 200 -10.50 -18.75 8.54
N TYR A 201 -9.75 -17.78 9.07
CA TYR A 201 -8.96 -17.95 10.29
C TYR A 201 -9.85 -18.31 11.49
N ASN A 202 -10.96 -17.61 11.70
CA ASN A 202 -11.90 -17.88 12.78
C ASN A 202 -12.64 -19.22 12.58
N SER A 203 -12.81 -19.64 11.34
CA SER A 203 -13.41 -20.95 10.98
C SER A 203 -12.41 -22.10 11.00
N LEU A 204 -11.11 -21.83 11.27
CA LEU A 204 -10.01 -22.80 11.30
C LEU A 204 -9.81 -23.56 9.98
N ILE A 205 -10.17 -22.96 8.84
CA ILE A 205 -10.00 -23.53 7.50
C ILE A 205 -8.63 -23.12 6.95
N TYR A 206 -7.60 -23.87 7.29
CA TYR A 206 -6.21 -23.55 6.98
C TYR A 206 -5.89 -23.50 5.48
N GLU A 207 -6.55 -24.30 4.66
CA GLU A 207 -6.36 -24.33 3.21
C GLU A 207 -6.70 -22.95 2.59
N HIS A 208 -7.80 -22.35 3.01
CA HIS A 208 -8.21 -21.03 2.53
C HIS A 208 -7.29 -19.92 3.02
N ILE A 209 -6.76 -20.04 4.24
CA ILE A 209 -5.78 -19.09 4.77
C ILE A 209 -4.52 -19.05 3.89
N ILE A 210 -3.97 -20.24 3.55
CA ILE A 210 -2.81 -20.36 2.68
C ILE A 210 -3.10 -19.74 1.29
N LEU A 211 -4.28 -20.02 0.74
CA LEU A 211 -4.71 -19.48 -0.54
C LEU A 211 -4.82 -17.95 -0.51
N CYS A 212 -5.36 -17.38 0.58
CA CYS A 212 -5.41 -15.92 0.78
C CYS A 212 -4.00 -15.31 0.82
N ILE A 213 -3.08 -15.90 1.58
CA ILE A 213 -1.69 -15.43 1.70
C ILE A 213 -1.01 -15.44 0.34
N LEU A 214 -1.16 -16.52 -0.44
CA LEU A 214 -0.60 -16.60 -1.79
C LEU A 214 -1.21 -15.55 -2.72
N THR A 215 -2.52 -15.35 -2.65
CA THR A 215 -3.22 -14.36 -3.49
C THR A 215 -2.78 -12.93 -3.13
N ILE A 216 -2.69 -12.61 -1.83
CA ILE A 216 -2.19 -11.31 -1.35
C ILE A 216 -0.76 -11.05 -1.88
N GLY A 217 0.11 -12.07 -1.81
CA GLY A 217 1.48 -11.98 -2.30
C GLY A 217 1.56 -11.80 -3.82
N ILE A 218 0.78 -12.56 -4.59
CA ILE A 218 0.74 -12.47 -6.06
C ILE A 218 0.20 -11.10 -6.50
N VAL A 219 -0.89 -10.64 -5.93
CA VAL A 219 -1.46 -9.31 -6.26
C VAL A 219 -0.48 -8.20 -5.91
N GLY A 220 0.13 -8.24 -4.71
CA GLY A 220 1.15 -7.27 -4.30
C GLY A 220 2.35 -7.25 -5.26
N PHE A 221 2.82 -8.44 -5.67
CA PHE A 221 3.91 -8.57 -6.66
C PHE A 221 3.52 -7.97 -8.02
N ILE A 222 2.31 -8.21 -8.50
CA ILE A 222 1.82 -7.63 -9.78
C ILE A 222 1.76 -6.11 -9.68
N LEU A 223 1.22 -5.56 -8.59
CA LEU A 223 1.15 -4.12 -8.36
C LEU A 223 2.55 -3.47 -8.35
N ASP A 224 3.51 -4.10 -7.66
CA ASP A 224 4.90 -3.63 -7.64
C ASP A 224 5.54 -3.67 -9.04
N ARG A 225 5.33 -4.75 -9.80
CA ARG A 225 5.85 -4.89 -11.18
C ARG A 225 5.24 -3.88 -12.14
N MET A 226 3.94 -3.62 -12.04
CA MET A 226 3.27 -2.60 -12.84
C MET A 226 3.86 -1.21 -12.58
N MET A 227 4.03 -0.85 -11.30
CA MET A 227 4.60 0.45 -10.93
C MET A 227 6.08 0.57 -11.32
N SER A 228 6.86 -0.50 -11.15
CA SER A 228 8.26 -0.56 -11.60
C SER A 228 8.39 -0.36 -13.12
N ALA A 229 7.50 -0.96 -13.90
CA ALA A 229 7.51 -0.79 -15.36
C ALA A 229 7.22 0.66 -15.78
N VAL A 230 6.30 1.33 -15.09
CA VAL A 230 6.02 2.76 -15.29
C VAL A 230 7.23 3.63 -14.91
N GLU A 231 7.85 3.35 -13.75
CA GLU A 231 9.03 4.05 -13.26
C GLU A 231 10.20 3.94 -14.26
N HIS A 232 10.48 2.74 -14.78
CA HIS A 232 11.56 2.52 -15.74
C HIS A 232 11.36 3.28 -17.05
N ARG A 233 10.12 3.33 -17.58
CA ARG A 233 9.82 4.08 -18.81
C ARG A 233 10.05 5.57 -18.66
N LEU A 234 9.79 6.13 -17.48
CA LEU A 234 9.93 7.56 -17.23
C LEU A 234 11.37 7.99 -16.88
N LYS A 235 12.18 7.05 -16.38
CA LYS A 235 13.63 7.29 -16.16
C LYS A 235 14.45 7.18 -17.45
N ALA A 236 13.91 6.58 -18.51
CA ALA A 236 14.56 6.40 -19.80
C ALA A 236 14.35 7.59 -20.76
N VAL A 237 13.56 8.59 -20.39
CA VAL A 237 13.33 9.87 -21.08
C VAL A 237 14.07 10.99 -20.37
#